data_7eb1870c9f287653992d586e33837208
#
_entry.id   7eb1870c9f287653992d586e33837208
#
_cell.length_a   1.000
_cell.length_b   1.000
_cell.length_c   1.000
_cell.angle_alpha   90.00
_cell.angle_beta   90.00
_cell.angle_gamma   90.00
#
_symmetry.space_group_name_H-M   'P 1'
#
loop_
_entity.id
_entity.type
_entity.pdbx_description
1 polymer ?
#
loop_
_entity_poly.entity_id
_entity_poly.type
_entity_poly.pdbx_seq_one_letter_code
_entity_poly.pdbx_strand_id
1 'polypeptide(L)'
;DHLMGYARECSTAEREVFFKKTNTLSRSEKIAYYREMLQQYPNDTILQFGLANLLYGLVKKQKDAGTEQEIHFLCNRILHSNKPDMQCGAKRILAFLSAQNGNMEEAMKYVNELPSIYCGREIVAEQILNGISFGKALKKWEAQMGD
;
A
#
# COMPACT_ATOMS: atom_id res chain seq x y z
N ASP A 1 -27.60 2.69 -14.03
CA ASP A 1 -26.65 2.75 -15.12
C ASP A 1 -25.41 1.91 -14.80
N HIS A 2 -25.07 1.00 -15.68
CA HIS A 2 -23.95 0.09 -15.51
C HIS A 2 -22.63 0.83 -15.26
N LEU A 3 -22.38 1.85 -16.06
CA LEU A 3 -21.12 2.60 -15.96
C LEU A 3 -21.02 3.32 -14.64
N MET A 4 -22.12 3.85 -14.16
CA MET A 4 -22.15 4.51 -12.84
C MET A 4 -21.91 3.51 -11.72
N GLY A 5 -22.47 2.31 -11.82
CA GLY A 5 -22.27 1.27 -10.83
C GLY A 5 -20.81 0.83 -10.73
N TYR A 6 -20.14 0.67 -11.86
CA TYR A 6 -18.73 0.26 -11.88
C TYR A 6 -17.80 1.37 -11.40
N ALA A 7 -18.15 2.62 -11.60
CA ALA A 7 -17.33 3.75 -11.17
C ALA A 7 -17.55 4.12 -9.70
N ARG A 8 -18.60 3.59 -9.09
CA ARG A 8 -18.99 3.99 -7.74
C ARG A 8 -17.99 3.49 -6.71
N GLU A 9 -17.65 4.36 -5.78
CA GLU A 9 -16.87 4.00 -4.60
C GLU A 9 -17.83 3.59 -3.48
N CYS A 10 -17.29 2.84 -2.52
CA CYS A 10 -18.00 2.48 -1.30
C CYS A 10 -18.36 3.76 -0.53
N SER A 11 -19.60 3.88 -0.05
CA SER A 11 -19.99 5.02 0.77
C SER A 11 -19.30 4.95 2.13
N THR A 12 -19.29 6.09 2.86
CA THR A 12 -18.69 6.13 4.20
C THR A 12 -19.37 5.13 5.13
N ALA A 13 -20.70 5.05 5.09
CA ALA A 13 -21.45 4.12 5.92
C ALA A 13 -21.12 2.66 5.58
N GLU A 14 -21.07 2.33 4.30
CA GLU A 14 -20.72 0.99 3.83
C GLU A 14 -19.30 0.62 4.25
N ARG A 15 -18.39 1.58 4.16
CA ARG A 15 -16.98 1.38 4.53
C ARG A 15 -16.83 1.14 6.02
N GLU A 16 -17.58 1.85 6.86
CA GLU A 16 -17.55 1.64 8.29
C GLU A 16 -18.00 0.24 8.68
N VAL A 17 -19.09 -0.24 8.08
CA VAL A 17 -19.58 -1.60 8.30
C VAL A 17 -18.53 -2.61 7.87
N PHE A 18 -17.92 -2.40 6.72
CA PHE A 18 -16.86 -3.25 6.19
C PHE A 18 -15.68 -3.34 7.15
N PHE A 19 -15.18 -2.20 7.63
CA PHE A 19 -14.02 -2.19 8.52
C PHE A 19 -14.32 -2.80 9.89
N LYS A 20 -15.53 -2.60 10.42
CA LYS A 20 -15.93 -3.26 11.66
C LYS A 20 -15.89 -4.77 11.50
N LYS A 21 -16.38 -5.28 10.40
CA LYS A 21 -16.38 -6.71 10.13
C LYS A 21 -14.95 -7.23 9.97
N THR A 22 -14.10 -6.51 9.25
CA THR A 22 -12.72 -6.96 9.02
C THR A 22 -11.91 -7.04 10.30
N ASN A 23 -12.22 -6.24 11.32
CA ASN A 23 -11.49 -6.26 12.58
C ASN A 23 -11.58 -7.60 13.31
N THR A 24 -12.57 -8.44 13.01
CA THR A 24 -12.76 -9.73 13.65
C THR A 24 -12.22 -10.89 12.82
N LEU A 25 -11.66 -10.60 11.64
CA LEU A 25 -11.24 -11.63 10.69
C LEU A 25 -9.73 -11.87 10.77
N SER A 26 -9.32 -13.10 10.45
CA SER A 26 -7.91 -13.43 10.25
C SER A 26 -7.41 -12.76 8.96
N ARG A 27 -6.09 -12.77 8.75
CA ARG A 27 -5.52 -12.14 7.55
C ARG A 27 -6.07 -12.76 6.26
N SER A 28 -6.14 -14.08 6.18
CA SER A 28 -6.65 -14.74 4.99
C SER A 28 -8.13 -14.43 4.75
N GLU A 29 -8.91 -14.37 5.82
CA GLU A 29 -10.32 -13.99 5.74
C GLU A 29 -10.48 -12.53 5.31
N LYS A 30 -9.62 -11.63 5.83
CA LYS A 30 -9.63 -10.23 5.41
C LYS A 30 -9.35 -10.10 3.92
N ILE A 31 -8.35 -10.81 3.44
CA ILE A 31 -7.99 -10.76 2.00
C ILE A 31 -9.18 -11.20 1.15
N ALA A 32 -9.82 -12.30 1.51
CA ALA A 32 -10.99 -12.79 0.79
C ALA A 32 -12.12 -11.75 0.80
N TYR A 33 -12.34 -11.12 1.93
CA TYR A 33 -13.41 -10.11 2.06
C TYR A 33 -13.10 -8.85 1.25
N TYR A 34 -11.84 -8.38 1.27
CA TYR A 34 -11.45 -7.25 0.44
C TYR A 34 -11.65 -7.55 -1.04
N ARG A 35 -11.32 -8.75 -1.47
CA ARG A 35 -11.54 -9.16 -2.87
C ARG A 35 -13.03 -9.16 -3.22
N GLU A 36 -13.85 -9.64 -2.30
CA GLU A 36 -15.30 -9.64 -2.49
C GLU A 36 -15.85 -8.21 -2.62
N MET A 37 -15.43 -7.32 -1.72
CA MET A 37 -15.85 -5.93 -1.78
C MET A 37 -15.36 -5.22 -3.04
N LEU A 38 -14.18 -5.56 -3.51
CA LEU A 38 -13.65 -4.98 -4.75
C LEU A 38 -14.39 -5.47 -6.00
N GLN A 39 -15.10 -6.60 -5.93
CA GLN A 39 -15.98 -7.01 -7.01
C GLN A 39 -17.18 -6.06 -7.12
N GLN A 40 -17.65 -5.53 -6.01
CA GLN A 40 -18.77 -4.57 -5.98
C GLN A 40 -18.30 -3.14 -6.29
N TYR A 41 -17.09 -2.78 -5.83
CA TYR A 41 -16.55 -1.43 -5.97
C TYR A 41 -15.13 -1.50 -6.54
N PRO A 42 -14.99 -1.89 -7.85
CA PRO A 42 -13.66 -2.14 -8.42
C PRO A 42 -12.71 -0.95 -8.41
N ASN A 43 -13.26 0.25 -8.41
CA ASN A 43 -12.46 1.48 -8.49
C ASN A 43 -12.29 2.18 -7.14
N ASP A 44 -12.67 1.52 -6.05
CA ASP A 44 -12.51 2.10 -4.72
C ASP A 44 -11.03 2.03 -4.31
N THR A 45 -10.39 3.18 -4.28
CA THR A 45 -8.96 3.29 -4.03
C THR A 45 -8.57 2.85 -2.62
N ILE A 46 -9.42 3.13 -1.64
CA ILE A 46 -9.15 2.73 -0.25
C ILE A 46 -9.16 1.22 -0.11
N LEU A 47 -10.11 0.55 -0.75
CA LEU A 47 -10.17 -0.91 -0.75
C LEU A 47 -8.99 -1.52 -1.50
N GLN A 48 -8.61 -0.93 -2.65
CA GLN A 48 -7.43 -1.37 -3.40
C GLN A 48 -6.17 -1.29 -2.55
N PHE A 49 -5.99 -0.17 -1.86
CA PHE A 49 -4.82 0.04 -1.01
C PHE A 49 -4.82 -0.92 0.17
N GLY A 50 -5.97 -1.11 0.81
CA GLY A 50 -6.08 -2.05 1.93
C GLY A 50 -5.70 -3.47 1.54
N LEU A 51 -6.17 -3.93 0.38
CA LEU A 51 -5.80 -5.26 -0.11
C LEU A 51 -4.32 -5.33 -0.45
N ALA A 52 -3.78 -4.31 -1.11
CA ALA A 52 -2.35 -4.27 -1.44
C ALA A 52 -1.48 -4.38 -0.19
N ASN A 53 -1.84 -3.68 0.88
CA ASN A 53 -1.11 -3.76 2.16
C ASN A 53 -1.15 -5.17 2.76
N LEU A 54 -2.31 -5.80 2.74
CA LEU A 54 -2.45 -7.16 3.28
C LEU A 54 -1.60 -8.15 2.48
N LEU A 55 -1.65 -8.03 1.15
CA LEU A 55 -0.87 -8.90 0.28
C LEU A 55 0.63 -8.67 0.44
N TYR A 56 1.05 -7.42 0.59
CA TYR A 56 2.46 -7.11 0.84
C TYR A 56 2.93 -7.75 2.15
N GLY A 57 2.08 -7.75 3.17
CA GLY A 57 2.39 -8.43 4.43
C GLY A 57 2.67 -9.92 4.26
N LEU A 58 2.02 -10.57 3.29
CA LEU A 58 2.29 -11.97 2.97
C LEU A 58 3.62 -12.15 2.26
N VAL A 59 3.88 -11.38 1.20
CA VAL A 59 5.11 -11.56 0.42
C VAL A 59 6.35 -11.09 1.17
N LYS A 60 6.18 -10.23 2.16
CA LYS A 60 7.26 -9.83 3.05
C LYS A 60 7.82 -11.02 3.82
N LYS A 61 6.95 -11.97 4.17
CA LYS A 61 7.35 -13.17 4.91
C LYS A 61 7.80 -14.29 3.98
N GLN A 62 7.13 -14.45 2.86
CA GLN A 62 7.42 -15.51 1.92
C GLN A 62 7.10 -15.04 0.51
N LYS A 63 8.12 -15.01 -0.35
CA LYS A 63 7.97 -14.57 -1.73
C LYS A 63 6.97 -15.43 -2.48
N ASP A 64 6.07 -14.79 -3.23
CA ASP A 64 5.08 -15.44 -4.08
C ASP A 64 4.80 -14.59 -5.30
N ALA A 65 5.16 -15.07 -6.47
CA ALA A 65 5.06 -14.32 -7.72
C ALA A 65 3.64 -13.91 -8.06
N GLY A 66 2.67 -14.77 -7.82
CA GLY A 66 1.27 -14.48 -8.10
C GLY A 66 0.74 -13.35 -7.23
N THR A 67 1.10 -13.37 -5.95
CA THR A 67 0.71 -12.32 -5.01
C THR A 67 1.38 -11.00 -5.37
N GLU A 68 2.65 -11.04 -5.78
CA GLU A 68 3.35 -9.82 -6.21
C GLU A 68 2.71 -9.20 -7.45
N GLN A 69 2.25 -10.02 -8.38
CA GLN A 69 1.53 -9.52 -9.56
C GLN A 69 0.23 -8.83 -9.17
N GLU A 70 -0.48 -9.39 -8.22
CA GLU A 70 -1.71 -8.77 -7.71
C GLU A 70 -1.43 -7.44 -7.04
N ILE A 71 -0.34 -7.35 -6.27
CA ILE A 71 0.09 -6.10 -5.65
C ILE A 71 0.39 -5.05 -6.73
N HIS A 72 1.15 -5.43 -7.76
CA HIS A 72 1.46 -4.51 -8.87
C HIS A 72 0.21 -4.03 -9.57
N PHE A 73 -0.74 -4.91 -9.81
CA PHE A 73 -2.01 -4.56 -10.45
C PHE A 73 -2.76 -3.53 -9.61
N LEU A 74 -2.89 -3.78 -8.30
CA LEU A 74 -3.60 -2.86 -7.40
C LEU A 74 -2.89 -1.52 -7.30
N CYS A 75 -1.59 -1.53 -7.12
CA CYS A 75 -0.80 -0.31 -6.99
C CYS A 75 -0.86 0.53 -8.26
N ASN A 76 -0.80 -0.10 -9.43
CA ASN A 76 -0.91 0.61 -10.69
C ASN A 76 -2.26 1.31 -10.83
N ARG A 77 -3.35 0.67 -10.40
CA ARG A 77 -4.66 1.30 -10.41
C ARG A 77 -4.71 2.49 -9.46
N ILE A 78 -4.11 2.34 -8.27
CA ILE A 78 -4.04 3.43 -7.30
C ILE A 78 -3.27 4.62 -7.87
N LEU A 79 -2.16 4.36 -8.56
CA LEU A 79 -1.34 5.43 -9.16
C LEU A 79 -2.10 6.23 -10.22
N HIS A 80 -3.12 5.63 -10.84
CA HIS A 80 -3.97 6.33 -11.81
C HIS A 80 -5.21 6.97 -11.18
N SER A 81 -5.34 6.90 -9.86
CA SER A 81 -6.44 7.53 -9.14
C SER A 81 -6.13 8.99 -8.85
N ASN A 82 -7.14 9.74 -8.37
CA ASN A 82 -6.98 11.13 -7.97
C ASN A 82 -6.80 11.26 -6.45
N LYS A 83 -6.18 10.27 -5.82
CA LYS A 83 -6.02 10.22 -4.36
C LYS A 83 -4.53 10.31 -4.01
N PRO A 84 -3.96 11.51 -3.81
CA PRO A 84 -2.51 11.65 -3.59
C PRO A 84 -1.97 10.84 -2.43
N ASP A 85 -2.72 10.76 -1.32
CA ASP A 85 -2.29 9.99 -0.16
C ASP A 85 -2.17 8.51 -0.49
N MET A 86 -3.13 7.99 -1.26
CA MET A 86 -3.12 6.59 -1.66
C MET A 86 -2.01 6.33 -2.67
N GLN A 87 -1.76 7.27 -3.58
CA GLN A 87 -0.65 7.17 -4.54
C GLN A 87 0.70 7.07 -3.81
N CYS A 88 0.90 7.87 -2.77
CA CYS A 88 2.12 7.78 -1.96
C CYS A 88 2.24 6.43 -1.29
N GLY A 89 1.13 5.90 -0.76
CA GLY A 89 1.12 4.57 -0.15
C GLY A 89 1.48 3.48 -1.15
N ALA A 90 0.93 3.56 -2.37
CA ALA A 90 1.23 2.59 -3.42
C ALA A 90 2.72 2.65 -3.82
N LYS A 91 3.27 3.84 -3.97
CA LYS A 91 4.70 4.00 -4.30
C LYS A 91 5.58 3.41 -3.21
N ARG A 92 5.19 3.58 -1.94
CA ARG A 92 5.92 3.00 -0.82
C ARG A 92 5.92 1.47 -0.90
N ILE A 93 4.77 0.86 -1.14
CA ILE A 93 4.67 -0.59 -1.29
C ILE A 93 5.54 -1.07 -2.45
N LEU A 94 5.47 -0.40 -3.59
CA LEU A 94 6.26 -0.76 -4.77
C LEU A 94 7.77 -0.60 -4.51
N ALA A 95 8.16 0.43 -3.77
CA ALA A 95 9.57 0.63 -3.42
C ALA A 95 10.09 -0.52 -2.56
N PHE A 96 9.35 -0.90 -1.52
CA PHE A 96 9.75 -2.00 -0.65
C PHE A 96 9.77 -3.33 -1.40
N LEU A 97 8.78 -3.56 -2.26
CA LEU A 97 8.72 -4.79 -3.05
C LEU A 97 9.90 -4.90 -4.01
N SER A 98 10.23 -3.80 -4.70
CA SER A 98 11.39 -3.76 -5.60
C SER A 98 12.69 -4.02 -4.84
N ALA A 99 12.85 -3.41 -3.67
CA ALA A 99 14.03 -3.61 -2.83
C ALA A 99 14.14 -5.06 -2.36
N GLN A 100 13.03 -5.65 -1.98
CA GLN A 100 12.98 -7.05 -1.54
C GLN A 100 13.43 -7.99 -2.66
N ASN A 101 13.12 -7.64 -3.90
CA ASN A 101 13.49 -8.43 -5.07
C ASN A 101 14.89 -8.08 -5.61
N GLY A 102 15.64 -7.26 -4.89
CA GLY A 102 17.00 -6.91 -5.28
C GLY A 102 17.10 -5.81 -6.33
N ASN A 103 16.00 -5.18 -6.71
CA ASN A 103 16.00 -4.12 -7.69
C ASN A 103 16.06 -2.76 -7.00
N MET A 104 17.25 -2.39 -6.53
CA MET A 104 17.45 -1.15 -5.78
C MET A 104 17.25 0.09 -6.64
N GLU A 105 17.58 0.02 -7.92
CA GLU A 105 17.40 1.15 -8.83
C GLU A 105 15.93 1.53 -8.94
N GLU A 106 15.06 0.54 -9.17
CA GLU A 106 13.62 0.76 -9.25
C GLU A 106 13.07 1.22 -7.91
N ALA A 107 13.54 0.61 -6.81
CA ALA A 107 13.10 0.98 -5.47
C ALA A 107 13.39 2.47 -5.22
N MET A 108 14.58 2.93 -5.54
CA MET A 108 14.96 4.33 -5.32
C MET A 108 14.22 5.28 -6.25
N LYS A 109 13.85 4.82 -7.43
CA LYS A 109 13.00 5.61 -8.34
C LYS A 109 11.67 5.95 -7.67
N TYR A 110 11.01 4.95 -7.06
CA TYR A 110 9.77 5.19 -6.34
C TYR A 110 9.98 6.09 -5.13
N VAL A 111 11.06 5.87 -4.39
CA VAL A 111 11.39 6.69 -3.22
C VAL A 111 11.53 8.16 -3.60
N ASN A 112 12.20 8.43 -4.73
CA ASN A 112 12.43 9.81 -5.19
C ASN A 112 11.14 10.51 -5.63
N GLU A 113 10.09 9.76 -5.93
CA GLU A 113 8.78 10.30 -6.26
C GLU A 113 7.93 10.61 -5.03
N LEU A 114 8.37 10.19 -3.84
CA LEU A 114 7.64 10.47 -2.60
C LEU A 114 7.92 11.89 -2.14
N PRO A 115 6.92 12.55 -1.52
CA PRO A 115 7.16 13.83 -0.87
C PRO A 115 8.20 13.70 0.22
N SER A 116 9.00 14.74 0.42
CA SER A 116 10.00 14.75 1.48
C SER A 116 9.36 15.04 2.84
N ILE A 117 10.19 15.01 3.87
CA ILE A 117 9.81 15.29 5.25
C ILE A 117 8.77 14.26 5.73
N TYR A 118 7.82 14.63 6.51
CA TYR A 118 6.92 13.72 7.23
C TYR A 118 6.16 12.72 6.36
N CYS A 119 6.18 12.89 5.04
CA CYS A 119 5.54 11.94 4.13
C CYS A 119 6.41 10.73 3.85
N GLY A 120 7.63 10.71 4.35
CA GLY A 120 8.37 9.49 4.50
C GLY A 120 9.41 9.15 3.45
N ARG A 121 9.73 10.05 2.52
CA ARG A 121 10.75 9.73 1.52
C ARG A 121 12.07 9.32 2.17
N GLU A 122 12.55 10.13 3.11
CA GLU A 122 13.81 9.88 3.81
C GLU A 122 13.72 8.62 4.67
N ILE A 123 12.58 8.41 5.31
CA ILE A 123 12.36 7.25 6.18
C ILE A 123 12.30 5.97 5.36
N VAL A 124 11.59 5.97 4.24
CA VAL A 124 11.52 4.81 3.36
C VAL A 124 12.90 4.49 2.78
N ALA A 125 13.64 5.53 2.35
CA ALA A 125 15.00 5.34 1.85
C ALA A 125 15.89 4.70 2.91
N GLU A 126 15.81 5.19 4.14
CA GLU A 126 16.59 4.65 5.24
C GLU A 126 16.27 3.18 5.52
N GLN A 127 14.99 2.83 5.52
CA GLN A 127 14.58 1.43 5.70
C GLN A 127 15.10 0.53 4.58
N ILE A 128 15.02 0.99 3.34
CA ILE A 128 15.46 0.20 2.19
C ILE A 128 16.97 0.02 2.20
N LEU A 129 17.72 1.10 2.43
CA LEU A 129 19.18 1.08 2.33
C LEU A 129 19.83 0.38 3.51
N ASN A 130 19.27 0.51 4.71
CA ASN A 130 19.88 0.02 5.93
C ASN A 130 19.16 -1.18 6.55
N GLY A 131 18.01 -1.57 6.00
CA GLY A 131 17.27 -2.73 6.49
C GLY A 131 16.72 -2.58 7.89
N ILE A 132 16.53 -1.34 8.38
CA ILE A 132 16.00 -1.10 9.73
C ILE A 132 14.48 -0.88 9.69
N SER A 133 13.82 -1.11 10.83
CA SER A 133 12.38 -0.97 10.93
C SER A 133 11.96 0.49 10.78
N PHE A 134 10.70 0.70 10.40
CA PHE A 134 10.15 2.04 10.25
C PHE A 134 10.31 2.89 11.52
N GLY A 135 10.04 2.28 12.69
CA GLY A 135 10.19 3.01 13.95
C GLY A 135 11.60 3.48 14.22
N LYS A 136 12.59 2.62 13.95
CA LYS A 136 13.99 2.99 14.10
C LYS A 136 14.41 4.04 13.09
N ALA A 137 13.97 3.93 11.86
CA ALA A 137 14.25 4.90 10.81
C ALA A 137 13.70 6.27 11.19
N LEU A 138 12.47 6.31 11.69
CA LEU A 138 11.83 7.54 12.12
C LEU A 138 12.59 8.20 13.26
N LYS A 139 12.98 7.45 14.28
CA LYS A 139 13.75 7.97 15.40
C LYS A 139 15.10 8.51 14.95
N LYS A 140 15.79 7.79 14.09
CA LYS A 140 17.06 8.23 13.56
C LYS A 140 16.93 9.55 12.80
N TRP A 141 15.91 9.64 11.96
CA TRP A 141 15.66 10.85 11.18
C TRP A 141 15.30 12.03 12.08
N GLU A 142 14.45 11.83 13.08
CA GLU A 142 14.09 12.88 14.04
C GLU A 142 15.29 13.37 14.83
N ALA A 143 16.19 12.47 15.21
CA ALA A 143 17.42 12.84 15.91
C ALA A 143 18.30 13.75 15.04
N GLN A 144 18.42 13.43 13.74
CA GLN A 144 19.17 14.27 12.80
C GLN A 144 18.52 15.64 12.62
N MET A 145 17.21 15.67 12.59
CA MET A 145 16.46 16.94 12.44
C MET A 145 16.51 17.80 13.71
N GLY A 146 16.63 17.17 14.87
CA GLY A 146 16.66 17.88 16.15
C GLY A 146 17.95 18.64 16.40
N ASP A 147 18.96 18.34 15.65
CA ASP A 147 20.25 19.03 15.76
C ASP A 147 20.27 20.28 14.91
#